data_1471cbee5b8a7a82756bd093953d5f55
#
_entry.id   1471cbee5b8a7a82756bd093953d5f55
#
_cell.length_a   1.000
_cell.length_b   1.000
_cell.length_c   1.000
_cell.angle_alpha   90.00
_cell.angle_beta   90.00
_cell.angle_gamma   90.00
#
_symmetry.space_group_name_H-M   'P 1'
#
loop_
_entity.id
_entity.type
_entity.pdbx_description
1 polymer ?
#
loop_
_entity_poly.entity_id
_entity_poly.type
_entity_poly.pdbx_seq_one_letter_code
_entity_poly.pdbx_strand_id
1 'polypeptide(L)'
;CNSTWRTISNQSWCIPNLQNGSNDGELVLTIHANTTSKERSATVTIIAKKTNKTIKITQSPSTSTTGEHHYRLPVIFHVLYEDPDNRKQYVDEGRLAQIINACNLRYKNKMYQNASHNISQDMNLEFVMATEKPDGTTLEEAGVERIKWETTLPMSCEQFMDGEDKSQAKKYAKMLWNPKVYINIFVYPFSEKNILGIAHLPYYLSSYPLEGLNKGDYFLSH
;
A
#
# COMPACT_ATOMS: atom_id res chain seq x y z
N CYS A 1 16.27 -3.57 -36.85
CA CYS A 1 15.54 -3.31 -38.09
C CYS A 1 15.73 -1.82 -38.47
N ASN A 2 16.37 -1.52 -39.61
CA ASN A 2 16.65 -0.13 -40.02
C ASN A 2 15.43 0.48 -40.76
N SER A 3 14.28 0.53 -40.10
CA SER A 3 13.07 1.11 -40.69
C SER A 3 12.26 1.92 -39.67
N THR A 4 11.51 2.86 -40.15
CA THR A 4 10.51 3.57 -39.38
C THR A 4 9.27 2.68 -39.20
N TRP A 5 8.63 2.79 -38.07
CA TRP A 5 7.41 2.08 -37.75
C TRP A 5 6.41 3.01 -37.05
N ARG A 6 5.15 2.64 -37.07
CA ARG A 6 4.07 3.31 -36.33
C ARG A 6 3.22 2.29 -35.60
N THR A 7 2.60 2.70 -34.50
CA THR A 7 1.67 1.88 -33.74
C THR A 7 0.27 2.46 -33.77
N ILE A 8 -0.72 1.59 -33.84
CA ILE A 8 -2.13 1.95 -33.80
C ILE A 8 -2.81 0.96 -32.84
N SER A 9 -3.51 1.48 -31.84
CA SER A 9 -4.45 0.69 -31.04
C SER A 9 -5.88 0.90 -31.55
N ASN A 10 -6.66 -0.15 -31.63
CA ASN A 10 -8.07 -0.07 -31.99
C ASN A 10 -8.98 0.25 -30.79
N GLN A 11 -8.42 0.44 -29.59
CA GLN A 11 -9.17 0.69 -28.36
C GLN A 11 -8.51 1.80 -27.53
N SER A 12 -9.33 2.74 -27.03
CA SER A 12 -8.87 3.87 -26.21
C SER A 12 -8.35 3.50 -24.82
N TRP A 13 -8.68 2.31 -24.31
CA TRP A 13 -8.22 1.81 -23.04
C TRP A 13 -6.86 1.08 -23.10
N CYS A 14 -6.30 0.89 -24.30
CA CYS A 14 -5.00 0.26 -24.53
C CYS A 14 -4.14 1.25 -25.32
N ILE A 15 -3.26 1.98 -24.63
CA ILE A 15 -2.56 3.14 -25.15
C ILE A 15 -1.07 2.82 -25.30
N PRO A 16 -0.54 2.79 -26.54
CA PRO A 16 0.90 2.72 -26.78
C PRO A 16 1.61 4.01 -26.33
N ASN A 17 2.75 3.88 -25.65
CA ASN A 17 3.58 5.02 -25.26
C ASN A 17 4.21 5.75 -26.44
N LEU A 18 4.39 5.05 -27.57
CA LEU A 18 4.96 5.58 -28.80
C LEU A 18 4.01 5.34 -29.96
N GLN A 19 3.65 6.39 -30.68
CA GLN A 19 2.87 6.29 -31.92
C GLN A 19 3.75 6.04 -33.14
N ASN A 20 5.00 6.48 -33.09
CA ASN A 20 6.00 6.31 -34.15
C ASN A 20 7.37 6.03 -33.56
N GLY A 21 8.21 5.31 -34.30
CA GLY A 21 9.58 5.06 -33.93
C GLY A 21 10.45 4.69 -35.13
N SER A 22 11.73 4.51 -34.89
CA SER A 22 12.70 4.05 -35.87
C SER A 22 13.69 3.08 -35.25
N ASN A 23 14.16 2.11 -36.02
CA ASN A 23 15.07 1.06 -35.58
C ASN A 23 14.48 0.17 -34.48
N ASP A 24 15.31 -0.30 -33.57
CA ASP A 24 14.88 -1.10 -32.42
C ASP A 24 14.38 -0.16 -31.30
N GLY A 25 13.35 -0.57 -30.60
CA GLY A 25 12.75 0.21 -29.51
C GLY A 25 11.84 -0.63 -28.63
N GLU A 26 11.55 -0.12 -27.46
CA GLU A 26 10.62 -0.70 -26.52
C GLU A 26 9.25 -0.05 -26.64
N LEU A 27 8.22 -0.87 -26.81
CA LEU A 27 6.82 -0.45 -26.85
C LEU A 27 6.13 -0.81 -25.54
N VAL A 28 5.81 0.21 -24.73
CA VAL A 28 5.05 0.04 -23.49
C VAL A 28 3.58 0.33 -23.77
N LEU A 29 2.70 -0.57 -23.30
CA LEU A 29 1.25 -0.42 -23.41
C LEU A 29 0.67 -0.06 -22.04
N THR A 30 0.03 1.09 -21.94
CA THR A 30 -0.80 1.44 -20.76
C THR A 30 -2.18 0.84 -20.95
N ILE A 31 -2.58 -0.04 -20.02
CA ILE A 31 -3.86 -0.75 -20.04
C ILE A 31 -4.75 -0.21 -18.93
N HIS A 32 -5.84 0.48 -19.29
CA HIS A 32 -6.82 0.92 -18.30
C HIS A 32 -7.66 -0.27 -17.81
N ALA A 33 -8.10 -0.22 -16.54
CA ALA A 33 -8.91 -1.28 -15.94
C ALA A 33 -10.21 -1.52 -16.72
N ASN A 34 -10.60 -2.79 -16.86
CA ASN A 34 -11.91 -3.14 -17.39
C ASN A 34 -12.96 -3.02 -16.28
N THR A 35 -13.79 -2.00 -16.34
CA THR A 35 -14.85 -1.75 -15.36
C THR A 35 -16.18 -2.41 -15.74
N THR A 36 -16.20 -3.19 -16.82
CA THR A 36 -17.43 -3.87 -17.29
C THR A 36 -17.49 -5.33 -16.85
N SER A 37 -18.69 -5.88 -16.80
CA SER A 37 -18.92 -7.31 -16.51
C SER A 37 -18.63 -8.25 -17.70
N LYS A 38 -18.03 -7.71 -18.79
CA LYS A 38 -17.71 -8.50 -19.99
C LYS A 38 -16.22 -8.45 -20.28
N GLU A 39 -15.72 -9.58 -20.77
CA GLU A 39 -14.38 -9.62 -21.35
C GLU A 39 -14.28 -8.62 -22.52
N ARG A 40 -13.14 -7.97 -22.65
CA ARG A 40 -12.85 -7.06 -23.76
C ARG A 40 -11.49 -7.36 -24.38
N SER A 41 -11.32 -7.03 -25.64
CA SER A 41 -10.04 -7.20 -26.32
C SER A 41 -9.65 -5.95 -27.11
N ALA A 42 -8.36 -5.73 -27.20
CA ALA A 42 -7.73 -4.71 -28.04
C ALA A 42 -6.74 -5.37 -28.99
N THR A 43 -6.52 -4.72 -30.12
CA THR A 43 -5.48 -5.07 -31.06
C THR A 43 -4.56 -3.86 -31.26
N VAL A 44 -3.28 -4.03 -30.94
CA VAL A 44 -2.24 -3.05 -31.27
C VAL A 44 -1.51 -3.53 -32.51
N THR A 45 -1.51 -2.71 -33.56
CA THR A 45 -0.83 -3.01 -34.82
C THR A 45 0.44 -2.16 -34.94
N ILE A 46 1.56 -2.81 -35.15
CA ILE A 46 2.84 -2.20 -35.45
C ILE A 46 3.04 -2.31 -36.98
N ILE A 47 3.13 -1.20 -37.66
CA ILE A 47 3.24 -1.09 -39.11
C ILE A 47 4.63 -0.61 -39.45
N ALA A 48 5.42 -1.41 -40.17
CA ALA A 48 6.78 -1.07 -40.66
C ALA A 48 6.90 -1.38 -42.13
N LYS A 49 7.01 -0.33 -42.98
CA LYS A 49 7.11 -0.40 -44.47
C LYS A 49 6.18 -1.47 -45.10
N LYS A 50 6.66 -2.69 -45.28
CA LYS A 50 5.93 -3.80 -45.93
C LYS A 50 5.47 -4.88 -44.95
N THR A 51 5.66 -4.70 -43.64
CA THR A 51 5.36 -5.73 -42.62
C THR A 51 4.51 -5.14 -41.52
N ASN A 52 3.42 -5.83 -41.20
CA ASN A 52 2.57 -5.50 -40.04
C ASN A 52 2.67 -6.61 -39.02
N LYS A 53 2.79 -6.25 -37.75
CA LYS A 53 2.63 -7.16 -36.63
C LYS A 53 1.51 -6.69 -35.72
N THR A 54 0.72 -7.63 -35.23
CA THR A 54 -0.41 -7.38 -34.33
C THR A 54 -0.18 -8.05 -32.98
N ILE A 55 -0.52 -7.32 -31.92
CA ILE A 55 -0.55 -7.82 -30.56
C ILE A 55 -2.00 -7.78 -30.13
N LYS A 56 -2.56 -8.94 -29.79
CA LYS A 56 -3.91 -9.03 -29.21
C LYS A 56 -3.80 -9.01 -27.69
N ILE A 57 -4.51 -8.10 -27.05
CA ILE A 57 -4.64 -7.97 -25.61
C ILE A 57 -6.07 -8.35 -25.25
N THR A 58 -6.23 -9.28 -24.32
CA THR A 58 -7.53 -9.67 -23.78
C THR A 58 -7.55 -9.32 -22.29
N GLN A 59 -8.62 -8.69 -21.85
CA GLN A 59 -8.78 -8.30 -20.44
C GLN A 59 -10.09 -8.90 -19.94
N SER A 60 -9.98 -9.69 -18.88
CA SER A 60 -11.11 -10.32 -18.22
C SER A 60 -12.15 -9.29 -17.76
N PRO A 61 -13.41 -9.70 -17.58
CA PRO A 61 -14.42 -8.84 -16.97
C PRO A 61 -13.96 -8.35 -15.60
N SER A 62 -14.45 -7.19 -15.18
CA SER A 62 -14.40 -6.84 -13.76
C SER A 62 -15.15 -7.91 -12.97
N THR A 63 -14.49 -8.48 -11.97
CA THR A 63 -15.15 -9.37 -11.01
C THR A 63 -16.07 -8.59 -10.05
N SER A 64 -16.00 -7.27 -10.09
CA SER A 64 -16.87 -6.37 -9.34
C SER A 64 -18.18 -6.19 -10.11
N THR A 65 -19.25 -6.74 -9.62
CA THR A 65 -20.60 -6.67 -10.19
C THR A 65 -21.23 -5.27 -10.19
N THR A 66 -20.54 -4.27 -9.63
CA THR A 66 -21.07 -2.90 -9.44
C THR A 66 -20.19 -1.79 -9.99
N GLY A 67 -19.05 -2.10 -10.64
CA GLY A 67 -18.09 -1.06 -11.05
C GLY A 67 -17.35 -0.42 -9.87
N GLU A 68 -17.51 -0.96 -8.67
CA GLU A 68 -16.85 -0.48 -7.45
C GLU A 68 -15.42 -0.99 -7.39
N HIS A 69 -14.49 -0.09 -7.15
CA HIS A 69 -13.10 -0.45 -6.92
C HIS A 69 -12.95 -1.12 -5.55
N HIS A 70 -12.31 -2.28 -5.52
CA HIS A 70 -11.89 -2.91 -4.28
C HIS A 70 -10.45 -2.53 -3.99
N TYR A 71 -10.24 -1.76 -2.93
CA TYR A 71 -8.92 -1.30 -2.52
C TYR A 71 -8.31 -2.29 -1.54
N ARG A 72 -7.11 -2.76 -1.82
CA ARG A 72 -6.30 -3.57 -0.91
C ARG A 72 -5.15 -2.72 -0.41
N LEU A 73 -5.12 -2.48 0.89
CA LEU A 73 -4.13 -1.66 1.56
C LEU A 73 -3.15 -2.54 2.35
N PRO A 74 -1.91 -2.69 1.89
CA PRO A 74 -0.91 -3.45 2.62
C PRO A 74 -0.56 -2.79 3.95
N VAL A 75 -0.52 -3.59 5.02
CA VAL A 75 -0.22 -3.15 6.39
C VAL A 75 1.00 -3.87 6.91
N ILE A 76 1.87 -3.13 7.59
CA ILE A 76 3.01 -3.64 8.36
C ILE A 76 2.98 -3.06 9.76
N PHE A 77 3.13 -3.91 10.76
CA PHE A 77 3.32 -3.54 12.15
C PHE A 77 4.80 -3.64 12.51
N HIS A 78 5.35 -2.56 13.03
CA HIS A 78 6.68 -2.52 13.61
C HIS A 78 6.54 -2.59 15.13
N VAL A 79 6.76 -3.77 15.69
CA VAL A 79 6.63 -4.03 17.14
C VAL A 79 7.98 -3.80 17.81
N LEU A 80 8.06 -2.72 18.61
CA LEU A 80 9.30 -2.37 19.32
C LEU A 80 9.29 -2.98 20.71
N TYR A 81 10.35 -3.72 21.05
CA TYR A 81 10.46 -4.41 22.35
C TYR A 81 11.91 -4.37 22.87
N GLU A 82 12.06 -4.38 24.20
CA GLU A 82 13.35 -4.59 24.90
C GLU A 82 13.47 -6.07 25.31
N ASP A 83 12.38 -6.63 25.84
CA ASP A 83 12.31 -7.97 26.40
C ASP A 83 11.19 -8.77 25.70
N PRO A 84 11.53 -9.88 25.00
CA PRO A 84 10.54 -10.70 24.31
C PRO A 84 9.56 -11.40 25.26
N ASP A 85 9.90 -11.58 26.53
CA ASP A 85 9.03 -12.17 27.55
C ASP A 85 8.02 -11.16 28.11
N ASN A 86 8.22 -9.87 27.86
CA ASN A 86 7.31 -8.82 28.28
C ASN A 86 6.15 -8.64 27.28
N ARG A 87 5.00 -9.27 27.59
CA ARG A 87 3.79 -9.21 26.74
C ARG A 87 3.22 -7.80 26.52
N LYS A 88 3.59 -6.83 27.35
CA LYS A 88 3.20 -5.43 27.14
C LYS A 88 4.00 -4.75 26.03
N GLN A 89 5.13 -5.35 25.63
CA GLN A 89 5.98 -4.86 24.58
C GLN A 89 5.91 -5.76 23.33
N TYR A 90 6.01 -7.08 23.54
CA TYR A 90 6.23 -8.02 22.44
C TYR A 90 4.97 -8.36 21.63
N VAL A 91 3.79 -8.25 22.18
CA VAL A 91 2.50 -8.62 21.57
C VAL A 91 2.46 -10.08 21.09
N ASP A 92 1.52 -10.86 21.57
CA ASP A 92 1.39 -12.30 21.23
C ASP A 92 1.18 -12.49 19.72
N GLU A 93 1.77 -13.57 19.18
CA GLU A 93 1.64 -13.95 17.77
C GLU A 93 0.16 -14.11 17.37
N GLY A 94 -0.18 -13.68 16.17
CA GLY A 94 -1.54 -13.69 15.63
C GLY A 94 -2.49 -12.61 16.19
N ARG A 95 -2.11 -11.89 17.26
CA ARG A 95 -2.96 -10.86 17.84
C ARG A 95 -3.23 -9.69 16.89
N LEU A 96 -2.20 -9.26 16.19
CA LEU A 96 -2.31 -8.14 15.22
C LEU A 96 -3.14 -8.55 13.99
N ALA A 97 -3.00 -9.79 13.54
CA ALA A 97 -3.85 -10.33 12.46
C ALA A 97 -5.34 -10.37 12.86
N GLN A 98 -5.65 -10.72 14.11
CA GLN A 98 -7.03 -10.66 14.62
C GLN A 98 -7.59 -9.23 14.61
N ILE A 99 -6.78 -8.23 14.95
CA ILE A 99 -7.19 -6.82 14.90
C ILE A 99 -7.49 -6.39 13.47
N ILE A 100 -6.63 -6.71 12.51
CA ILE A 100 -6.85 -6.39 11.09
C ILE A 100 -8.11 -7.10 10.57
N ASN A 101 -8.33 -8.36 10.92
CA ASN A 101 -9.55 -9.07 10.53
C ASN A 101 -10.80 -8.40 11.10
N ALA A 102 -10.77 -7.94 12.36
CA ALA A 102 -11.88 -7.20 12.96
C ALA A 102 -12.10 -5.84 12.28
N CYS A 103 -11.04 -5.14 11.88
CA CYS A 103 -11.13 -3.92 11.09
C CYS A 103 -11.80 -4.20 9.73
N ASN A 104 -11.34 -5.21 9.01
CA ASN A 104 -11.91 -5.59 7.71
C ASN A 104 -13.40 -5.92 7.79
N LEU A 105 -13.84 -6.61 8.86
CA LEU A 105 -15.27 -6.88 9.07
C LEU A 105 -16.08 -5.58 9.28
N ARG A 106 -15.52 -4.58 9.95
CA ARG A 106 -16.17 -3.28 10.14
C ARG A 106 -16.28 -2.51 8.82
N TYR A 107 -15.20 -2.44 8.05
CA TYR A 107 -15.19 -1.77 6.75
C TYR A 107 -16.08 -2.46 5.72
N LYS A 108 -16.27 -3.79 5.83
CA LYS A 108 -17.24 -4.56 5.03
C LYS A 108 -18.67 -4.49 5.57
N ASN A 109 -18.93 -3.70 6.61
CA ASN A 109 -20.23 -3.61 7.30
C ASN A 109 -20.80 -4.97 7.77
N LYS A 110 -19.93 -5.90 8.18
CA LYS A 110 -20.32 -7.27 8.57
C LYS A 110 -20.29 -7.52 10.08
N MET A 111 -19.87 -6.56 10.88
CA MET A 111 -19.65 -6.77 12.31
C MET A 111 -20.95 -6.77 13.14
N TYR A 112 -21.98 -6.06 12.65
CA TYR A 112 -23.26 -5.91 13.33
C TYR A 112 -24.39 -6.34 12.42
N GLN A 113 -24.43 -7.63 12.04
CA GLN A 113 -25.38 -8.19 11.07
C GLN A 113 -26.86 -8.04 11.49
N ASN A 114 -27.15 -7.70 12.74
CA ASN A 114 -28.53 -7.53 13.25
C ASN A 114 -28.89 -6.06 13.55
N ALA A 115 -28.04 -5.11 13.23
CA ALA A 115 -28.39 -3.70 13.42
C ALA A 115 -29.29 -3.26 12.26
N SER A 116 -30.53 -2.93 12.58
CA SER A 116 -31.56 -2.42 11.66
C SER A 116 -31.24 -1.02 11.08
N HIS A 117 -29.99 -0.61 11.10
CA HIS A 117 -29.52 0.68 10.61
C HIS A 117 -28.89 0.53 9.23
N ASN A 118 -29.71 0.70 8.20
CA ASN A 118 -29.33 0.67 6.77
C ASN A 118 -28.43 1.87 6.33
N ILE A 119 -27.68 2.49 7.25
CA ILE A 119 -26.89 3.68 6.95
C ILE A 119 -25.44 3.34 6.61
N SER A 120 -24.95 2.16 7.03
CA SER A 120 -23.59 1.73 6.78
C SER A 120 -23.49 0.89 5.52
N GLN A 121 -22.48 1.15 4.69
CA GLN A 121 -22.20 0.45 3.44
C GLN A 121 -20.82 -0.24 3.51
N ASP A 122 -20.61 -1.24 2.65
CA ASP A 122 -19.30 -1.80 2.39
C ASP A 122 -18.44 -0.71 1.73
N MET A 123 -17.28 -0.42 2.30
CA MET A 123 -16.36 0.59 1.76
C MET A 123 -15.50 0.06 0.61
N ASN A 124 -15.64 -1.22 0.25
CA ASN A 124 -14.80 -1.91 -0.75
C ASN A 124 -13.31 -1.78 -0.48
N LEU A 125 -12.96 -1.79 0.79
CA LEU A 125 -11.61 -1.63 1.29
C LEU A 125 -11.21 -2.84 2.13
N GLU A 126 -9.99 -3.34 1.92
CA GLU A 126 -9.41 -4.44 2.67
C GLU A 126 -7.98 -4.13 3.10
N PHE A 127 -7.71 -4.22 4.39
CA PHE A 127 -6.36 -4.20 4.92
C PHE A 127 -5.75 -5.60 4.78
N VAL A 128 -4.55 -5.68 4.21
CA VAL A 128 -3.86 -6.93 3.91
C VAL A 128 -2.53 -6.95 4.61
N MET A 129 -2.28 -7.97 5.44
CA MET A 129 -0.99 -8.14 6.11
C MET A 129 0.11 -8.40 5.09
N ALA A 130 1.23 -7.67 5.15
CA ALA A 130 2.39 -7.90 4.31
C ALA A 130 2.98 -9.30 4.58
N THR A 131 3.41 -10.01 3.56
CA THR A 131 4.02 -11.34 3.70
C THR A 131 5.52 -11.34 3.50
N GLU A 132 6.04 -10.33 2.83
CA GLU A 132 7.45 -10.20 2.47
C GLU A 132 7.96 -8.80 2.84
N LYS A 133 9.22 -8.72 3.22
CA LYS A 133 9.93 -7.46 3.43
C LYS A 133 10.22 -6.76 2.10
N PRO A 134 10.57 -5.47 2.10
CA PRO A 134 10.94 -4.74 0.87
C PRO A 134 12.13 -5.33 0.11
N ASP A 135 12.98 -6.13 0.77
CA ASP A 135 14.11 -6.85 0.17
C ASP A 135 13.74 -8.22 -0.40
N GLY A 136 12.47 -8.64 -0.30
CA GLY A 136 11.95 -9.92 -0.76
C GLY A 136 12.07 -11.06 0.24
N THR A 137 12.59 -10.83 1.44
CA THR A 137 12.63 -11.85 2.51
C THR A 137 11.24 -12.07 3.10
N THR A 138 10.84 -13.32 3.30
CA THR A 138 9.57 -13.66 3.94
C THR A 138 9.57 -13.25 5.41
N LEU A 139 8.49 -12.64 5.87
CA LEU A 139 8.27 -12.35 7.30
C LEU A 139 7.99 -13.63 8.09
N GLU A 140 8.53 -13.74 9.30
CA GLU A 140 8.25 -14.85 10.22
C GLU A 140 6.77 -14.86 10.61
N GLU A 141 6.19 -13.70 10.88
CA GLU A 141 4.77 -13.51 11.11
C GLU A 141 4.24 -12.51 10.07
N ALA A 142 3.19 -12.88 9.34
CA ALA A 142 2.62 -12.03 8.30
C ALA A 142 2.22 -10.67 8.87
N GLY A 143 2.73 -9.60 8.24
CA GLY A 143 2.46 -8.21 8.60
C GLY A 143 3.09 -7.75 9.91
N VAL A 144 4.04 -8.48 10.48
CA VAL A 144 4.68 -8.12 11.74
C VAL A 144 6.20 -8.18 11.62
N GLU A 145 6.83 -7.08 11.89
CA GLU A 145 8.27 -6.97 12.04
C GLU A 145 8.60 -6.63 13.49
N ARG A 146 9.26 -7.58 14.20
CA ARG A 146 9.67 -7.39 15.58
C ARG A 146 11.07 -6.79 15.64
N ILE A 147 11.18 -5.61 16.26
CA ILE A 147 12.42 -4.84 16.31
C ILE A 147 12.87 -4.70 17.76
N LYS A 148 14.03 -5.28 18.09
CA LYS A 148 14.62 -5.07 19.41
C LYS A 148 15.03 -3.60 19.53
N TRP A 149 14.42 -2.91 20.50
CA TRP A 149 14.64 -1.49 20.71
C TRP A 149 15.84 -1.25 21.61
N GLU A 150 16.66 -0.29 21.26
CA GLU A 150 17.93 -0.03 21.95
C GLU A 150 17.82 0.97 23.11
N THR A 151 16.67 1.62 23.22
CA THR A 151 16.41 2.62 24.28
C THR A 151 15.29 2.16 25.18
N THR A 152 15.22 2.74 26.38
CA THR A 152 14.26 2.32 27.41
C THR A 152 12.81 2.55 26.99
N LEU A 153 11.98 1.54 27.16
CA LEU A 153 10.54 1.61 27.04
C LEU A 153 9.90 1.69 28.44
N PRO A 154 8.79 2.40 28.66
CA PRO A 154 7.99 3.14 27.67
C PRO A 154 8.66 4.45 27.20
N MET A 155 8.33 4.92 26.00
CA MET A 155 8.79 6.20 25.48
C MET A 155 7.64 7.11 25.06
N SER A 156 7.89 8.42 24.97
CA SER A 156 6.89 9.39 24.54
C SER A 156 6.50 9.15 23.08
N CYS A 157 5.20 9.01 22.82
CA CYS A 157 4.69 8.85 21.46
C CYS A 157 4.81 10.16 20.68
N GLU A 158 4.63 11.31 21.32
CA GLU A 158 4.78 12.62 20.67
C GLU A 158 6.23 12.84 20.23
N GLN A 159 7.19 12.63 21.13
CA GLN A 159 8.62 12.79 20.80
C GLN A 159 9.05 11.83 19.69
N PHE A 160 8.60 10.58 19.76
CA PHE A 160 8.94 9.57 18.74
C PHE A 160 8.34 9.91 17.38
N MET A 161 7.06 10.36 17.35
CA MET A 161 6.30 10.59 16.13
C MET A 161 6.51 11.98 15.54
N ASP A 162 6.62 13.02 16.38
CA ASP A 162 6.77 14.39 15.94
C ASP A 162 8.24 14.80 15.72
N GLY A 163 9.16 13.92 16.12
CA GLY A 163 10.58 14.16 15.93
C GLY A 163 11.18 15.22 16.85
N GLU A 164 10.55 15.52 18.00
CA GLU A 164 11.13 16.39 19.01
C GLU A 164 12.49 15.87 19.48
N ASP A 165 12.62 14.54 19.63
CA ASP A 165 13.89 13.87 19.76
C ASP A 165 14.42 13.49 18.38
N LYS A 166 15.29 14.34 17.82
CA LYS A 166 15.90 14.15 16.50
C LYS A 166 16.60 12.79 16.32
N SER A 167 17.10 12.19 17.40
CA SER A 167 17.72 10.87 17.35
C SER A 167 16.69 9.76 17.16
N GLN A 168 15.54 9.88 17.79
CA GLN A 168 14.43 8.93 17.67
C GLN A 168 13.71 9.08 16.31
N ALA A 169 13.49 10.31 15.85
CA ALA A 169 12.94 10.57 14.53
C ALA A 169 13.77 9.94 13.40
N LYS A 170 15.11 10.01 13.51
CA LYS A 170 16.00 9.35 12.54
C LYS A 170 15.88 7.82 12.56
N LYS A 171 15.73 7.22 13.76
CA LYS A 171 15.51 5.76 13.87
C LYS A 171 14.17 5.37 13.27
N TYR A 172 13.11 6.10 13.59
CA TYR A 172 11.76 5.92 13.05
C TYR A 172 11.76 5.96 11.52
N ALA A 173 12.32 7.01 10.91
CA ALA A 173 12.37 7.17 9.46
C ALA A 173 13.04 5.99 8.74
N LYS A 174 14.05 5.38 9.37
CA LYS A 174 14.78 4.21 8.81
C LYS A 174 13.96 2.90 8.87
N MET A 175 13.01 2.82 9.77
CA MET A 175 12.17 1.63 9.93
C MET A 175 10.96 1.65 9.00
N LEU A 176 10.58 2.81 8.46
CA LEU A 176 9.44 2.92 7.57
C LEU A 176 9.64 2.12 6.28
N TRP A 177 8.71 1.26 5.99
CA TRP A 177 8.55 0.72 4.65
C TRP A 177 7.89 1.78 3.77
N ASN A 178 8.14 1.73 2.46
CA ASN A 178 7.65 2.75 1.53
C ASN A 178 6.19 3.18 1.82
N PRO A 179 5.97 4.39 2.37
CA PRO A 179 4.64 4.81 2.82
C PRO A 179 3.64 5.06 1.67
N LYS A 180 4.11 5.06 0.43
CA LYS A 180 3.24 5.07 -0.77
C LYS A 180 2.64 3.70 -1.08
N VAL A 181 3.14 2.64 -0.44
CA VAL A 181 2.72 1.25 -0.67
C VAL A 181 2.13 0.65 0.58
N TYR A 182 2.71 0.94 1.75
CA TYR A 182 2.36 0.30 3.02
C TYR A 182 1.82 1.28 4.04
N ILE A 183 0.81 0.85 4.78
CA ILE A 183 0.42 1.48 6.04
C ILE A 183 1.38 0.96 7.10
N ASN A 184 2.23 1.85 7.63
CA ASN A 184 3.17 1.52 8.68
C ASN A 184 2.54 1.80 10.05
N ILE A 185 2.50 0.82 10.93
CA ILE A 185 1.93 0.94 12.29
C ILE A 185 3.00 0.57 13.30
N PHE A 186 3.40 1.51 14.14
CA PHE A 186 4.32 1.26 15.24
C PHE A 186 3.57 0.85 16.50
N VAL A 187 4.01 -0.22 17.13
CA VAL A 187 3.44 -0.76 18.36
C VAL A 187 4.51 -0.80 19.44
N TYR A 188 4.33 -0.01 20.48
CA TYR A 188 5.22 0.08 21.62
C TYR A 188 4.50 0.68 22.83
N PRO A 189 4.97 0.49 24.07
CA PRO A 189 4.36 1.10 25.24
C PRO A 189 4.67 2.61 25.29
N PHE A 190 3.61 3.42 25.38
CA PHE A 190 3.70 4.87 25.53
C PHE A 190 3.98 5.27 26.97
N SER A 191 4.74 6.34 27.18
CA SER A 191 4.89 6.97 28.49
C SER A 191 3.65 7.74 28.93
N GLU A 192 2.85 8.21 27.98
CA GLU A 192 1.62 8.95 28.18
C GLU A 192 0.47 8.02 28.58
N LYS A 193 -0.11 8.24 29.78
CA LYS A 193 -1.17 7.37 30.31
C LYS A 193 -2.52 7.50 29.62
N ASN A 194 -2.76 8.62 28.97
CA ASN A 194 -4.05 8.97 28.39
C ASN A 194 -4.08 8.87 26.85
N ILE A 195 -2.96 8.50 26.22
CA ILE A 195 -2.85 8.35 24.77
C ILE A 195 -2.87 6.87 24.44
N LEU A 196 -3.81 6.44 23.62
CA LEU A 196 -3.95 5.08 23.13
C LEU A 196 -3.34 4.89 21.74
N GLY A 197 -3.16 5.97 21.01
CA GLY A 197 -2.59 5.97 19.68
C GLY A 197 -2.53 7.39 19.12
N ILE A 198 -1.62 7.61 18.19
CA ILE A 198 -1.44 8.86 17.45
C ILE A 198 -1.31 8.50 15.97
N ALA A 199 -1.82 9.32 15.08
CA ALA A 199 -1.73 9.11 13.66
C ALA A 199 -1.37 10.41 12.93
N HIS A 200 -0.51 10.30 11.92
CA HIS A 200 -0.29 11.37 10.98
C HIS A 200 -1.33 11.32 9.87
N LEU A 201 -1.86 12.47 9.51
CA LEU A 201 -2.76 12.60 8.37
C LEU A 201 -1.97 12.45 7.06
N PRO A 202 -2.58 11.88 6.00
CA PRO A 202 -1.89 11.59 4.74
C PRO A 202 -1.66 12.86 3.89
N TYR A 203 -1.46 14.02 4.50
CA TYR A 203 -1.11 15.26 3.82
C TYR A 203 0.01 15.99 4.57
N TYR A 204 0.87 16.59 3.79
CA TYR A 204 2.00 17.35 4.29
C TYR A 204 1.55 18.73 4.80
N LEU A 205 1.88 19.03 6.05
CA LEU A 205 1.89 20.39 6.56
C LEU A 205 3.33 20.91 6.43
N SER A 206 3.51 21.93 5.59
CA SER A 206 4.84 22.53 5.31
C SER A 206 5.54 23.11 6.56
N SER A 207 4.80 23.31 7.64
CA SER A 207 5.26 23.87 8.91
C SER A 207 5.92 22.84 9.86
N TYR A 208 5.73 21.53 9.62
CA TYR A 208 6.27 20.47 10.48
C TYR A 208 6.88 19.35 9.65
N PRO A 209 8.06 19.57 9.06
CA PRO A 209 8.78 18.50 8.36
C PRO A 209 9.28 17.49 9.39
N LEU A 210 8.90 16.22 9.21
CA LEU A 210 9.54 15.12 9.95
C LEU A 210 10.99 15.02 9.50
N GLU A 211 11.93 15.20 10.42
CA GLU A 211 13.35 15.17 10.11
C GLU A 211 13.76 13.76 9.66
N GLY A 212 14.44 13.68 8.54
CA GLY A 212 14.90 12.42 7.94
C GLY A 212 13.97 11.82 6.88
N LEU A 213 12.82 12.46 6.62
CA LEU A 213 11.91 12.10 5.52
C LEU A 213 11.94 13.18 4.45
N ASN A 214 11.88 12.76 3.19
CA ASN A 214 11.76 13.67 2.06
C ASN A 214 10.31 14.17 1.91
N LYS A 215 10.12 15.35 1.31
CA LYS A 215 8.79 15.96 1.10
C LYS A 215 7.74 15.07 0.41
N GLY A 216 8.11 13.97 -0.21
CA GLY A 216 7.21 13.02 -0.86
C GLY A 216 6.84 11.80 -0.02
N ASP A 217 7.40 11.67 1.19
CA ASP A 217 7.33 10.44 1.98
C ASP A 217 6.29 10.51 3.13
N TYR A 218 5.47 11.57 3.16
CA TYR A 218 4.57 11.91 4.26
C TYR A 218 3.18 11.25 4.21
N PHE A 219 3.08 10.05 3.74
CA PHE A 219 1.86 9.27 3.89
C PHE A 219 2.03 8.31 5.05
N LEU A 220 2.09 8.86 6.25
CA LEU A 220 2.26 8.09 7.47
C LEU A 220 0.91 7.99 8.16
N SER A 221 0.32 6.82 8.13
CA SER A 221 -0.71 6.41 9.09
C SER A 221 -0.06 5.49 10.11
N HIS A 222 -0.26 5.79 11.34
CA HIS A 222 0.24 5.02 12.48
C HIS A 222 -0.91 4.42 13.25
#